data_20bef7e76aa86feec53e67c340ad94e4
#
_entry.id   20bef7e76aa86feec53e67c340ad94e4
#
_cell.length_a   1.000
_cell.length_b   1.000
_cell.length_c   1.000
_cell.angle_alpha   90.00
_cell.angle_beta   90.00
_cell.angle_gamma   90.00
#
_symmetry.space_group_name_H-M   'P 1'
#
loop_
_entity.id
_entity.type
_entity.pdbx_description
1 polymer ?
#
loop_
_entity_poly.entity_id
_entity_poly.type
_entity_poly.pdbx_seq_one_letter_code
_entity_poly.pdbx_strand_id
1 'polypeptide(L)'
;MSFHEILIAVMAAFAVAGAIDRIFGNRWGLGKEFEEGILAMGSLALAMVGIVCLAPVLANLLKPVIVPVFAFLGADPAMFAGTILACDMGGGALAVELAASYPAAMLGGVLTGSMLGATVVFTIPVAMGILEEKDRPVMAKGILCGIVTVPLGVLAGGLTAGFPIGMVLRNLIPIVIIGALIALGLWRAENAMVRGFEVFGRLVVAVVTVGLAAAIVEALTGFVIIPGMAPISEGFETVGTIAIVLAGAFPLVFVITKLLRKPLMAAGRWLGINDAAAAGLIASLANSIATFGMVGDMNRRGKVVNIAFAVSAAFVFGDHLGFTAGFAPEMIGPMIVGKLVGGVSAIAVAMWLTAKEEKS
;
A
#
# COMPACT_ATOMS: atom_id res chain seq x y z
N MET A 1 -3.89 -3.81 27.79
CA MET A 1 -3.39 -3.15 26.58
C MET A 1 -3.71 -4.01 25.37
N SER A 2 -4.37 -3.45 24.40
CA SER A 2 -4.62 -4.12 23.12
C SER A 2 -3.30 -4.24 22.30
N PHE A 3 -3.31 -5.07 21.25
CA PHE A 3 -2.12 -5.26 20.41
C PHE A 3 -1.63 -3.94 19.80
N HIS A 4 -2.54 -3.10 19.32
CA HIS A 4 -2.16 -1.81 18.72
C HIS A 4 -1.59 -0.82 19.76
N GLU A 5 -2.13 -0.77 20.99
CA GLU A 5 -1.56 0.05 22.05
C GLU A 5 -0.12 -0.34 22.41
N ILE A 6 0.16 -1.66 22.45
CA ILE A 6 1.52 -2.16 22.68
C ILE A 6 2.44 -1.74 21.54
N LEU A 7 2.00 -1.89 20.30
CA LEU A 7 2.81 -1.54 19.14
C LEU A 7 3.09 -0.04 19.06
N ILE A 8 2.09 0.80 19.35
CA ILE A 8 2.27 2.26 19.43
C ILE A 8 3.26 2.62 20.53
N ALA A 9 3.16 1.99 21.72
CA ALA A 9 4.10 2.22 22.80
C ALA A 9 5.54 1.81 22.42
N VAL A 10 5.70 0.70 21.71
CA VAL A 10 7.00 0.26 21.19
C VAL A 10 7.54 1.26 20.16
N MET A 11 6.71 1.72 19.22
CA MET A 11 7.13 2.74 18.26
C MET A 11 7.53 4.05 18.96
N ALA A 12 6.79 4.48 19.98
CA ALA A 12 7.16 5.66 20.76
C ALA A 12 8.52 5.48 21.47
N ALA A 13 8.80 4.30 22.02
CA ALA A 13 10.10 3.99 22.60
C ALA A 13 11.23 4.04 21.55
N PHE A 14 10.98 3.55 20.35
CA PHE A 14 11.93 3.62 19.23
C PHE A 14 12.11 5.04 18.70
N ALA A 15 11.08 5.89 18.71
CA ALA A 15 11.23 7.32 18.41
C ALA A 15 12.16 8.01 19.39
N VAL A 16 12.01 7.73 20.70
CA VAL A 16 12.93 8.26 21.73
C VAL A 16 14.36 7.74 21.51
N ALA A 17 14.53 6.43 21.24
CA ALA A 17 15.85 5.86 20.98
C ALA A 17 16.49 6.48 19.73
N GLY A 18 15.72 6.70 18.66
CA GLY A 18 16.15 7.37 17.44
C GLY A 18 16.55 8.83 17.70
N ALA A 19 15.76 9.57 18.47
CA ALA A 19 16.08 10.95 18.85
C ALA A 19 17.39 11.03 19.66
N ILE A 20 17.58 10.10 20.61
CA ILE A 20 18.82 10.00 21.38
C ILE A 20 20.00 9.70 20.45
N ASP A 21 19.90 8.70 19.57
CA ASP A 21 20.98 8.35 18.63
C ASP A 21 21.33 9.52 17.70
N ARG A 22 20.33 10.30 17.26
CA ARG A 22 20.54 11.51 16.46
C ARG A 22 21.36 12.56 17.20
N ILE A 23 21.08 12.78 18.48
CA ILE A 23 21.83 13.73 19.33
C ILE A 23 23.30 13.28 19.47
N PHE A 24 23.57 11.98 19.54
CA PHE A 24 24.90 11.42 19.67
C PHE A 24 25.61 11.12 18.32
N GLY A 25 25.08 11.66 17.20
CA GLY A 25 25.71 11.61 15.89
C GLY A 25 25.43 10.33 15.09
N ASN A 26 24.26 9.73 15.24
CA ASN A 26 23.76 8.58 14.46
C ASN A 26 24.65 7.34 14.51
N ARG A 27 25.18 7.00 15.68
CA ARG A 27 26.16 5.90 15.87
C ARG A 27 25.54 4.52 15.69
N TRP A 28 24.24 4.35 15.95
CA TRP A 28 23.53 3.07 15.87
C TRP A 28 22.67 2.96 14.60
N GLY A 29 22.49 4.06 13.87
CA GLY A 29 21.69 4.16 12.66
C GLY A 29 20.19 4.43 12.92
N LEU A 30 19.76 4.46 14.18
CA LEU A 30 18.38 4.74 14.55
C LEU A 30 18.00 6.21 14.34
N GLY A 31 18.95 7.12 14.57
CA GLY A 31 18.73 8.56 14.45
C GLY A 31 18.47 8.97 13.00
N LYS A 32 19.13 8.31 12.03
CA LYS A 32 18.87 8.52 10.61
C LYS A 32 17.44 8.09 10.25
N GLU A 33 17.02 6.94 10.72
CA GLU A 33 15.66 6.41 10.48
C GLU A 33 14.58 7.30 11.12
N PHE A 34 14.84 7.83 12.33
CA PHE A 34 13.97 8.81 12.99
C PHE A 34 13.82 10.08 12.13
N GLU A 35 14.92 10.60 11.61
CA GLU A 35 14.93 11.78 10.75
C GLU A 35 14.17 11.53 9.45
N GLU A 36 14.39 10.39 8.79
CA GLU A 36 13.68 9.98 7.59
C GLU A 36 12.16 9.87 7.82
N GLY A 37 11.73 9.38 8.99
CA GLY A 37 10.32 9.35 9.37
C GLY A 37 9.67 10.73 9.41
N ILE A 38 10.36 11.74 9.95
CA ILE A 38 9.87 13.12 9.94
C ILE A 38 9.94 13.74 8.54
N LEU A 39 11.01 13.49 7.79
CA LEU A 39 11.17 14.02 6.42
C LEU A 39 10.15 13.46 5.43
N ALA A 40 9.61 12.26 5.69
CA ALA A 40 8.53 11.67 4.90
C ALA A 40 7.28 12.57 4.85
N MET A 41 7.10 13.48 5.81
CA MET A 41 5.96 14.41 5.86
C MET A 41 5.80 15.20 4.56
N GLY A 42 6.90 15.65 3.95
CA GLY A 42 6.85 16.43 2.69
C GLY A 42 6.30 15.63 1.51
N SER A 43 6.77 14.41 1.32
CA SER A 43 6.29 13.51 0.26
C SER A 43 4.85 13.07 0.49
N LEU A 44 4.48 12.76 1.73
CA LEU A 44 3.12 12.42 2.13
C LEU A 44 2.17 13.60 1.93
N ALA A 45 2.57 14.82 2.27
CA ALA A 45 1.75 16.01 2.04
C ALA A 45 1.41 16.19 0.55
N LEU A 46 2.40 16.02 -0.35
CA LEU A 46 2.18 16.09 -1.80
C LEU A 46 1.25 14.99 -2.31
N ALA A 47 1.29 13.80 -1.73
CA ALA A 47 0.47 12.66 -2.14
C ALA A 47 -0.94 12.66 -1.53
N MET A 48 -1.11 13.26 -0.33
CA MET A 48 -2.33 13.04 0.47
C MET A 48 -3.16 14.30 0.70
N VAL A 49 -2.56 15.46 1.00
CA VAL A 49 -3.34 16.64 1.43
C VAL A 49 -4.39 17.02 0.40
N GLY A 50 -4.02 17.07 -0.88
CA GLY A 50 -4.96 17.44 -1.95
C GLY A 50 -6.13 16.47 -2.10
N ILE A 51 -5.90 15.17 -1.94
CA ILE A 51 -6.98 14.18 -2.07
C ILE A 51 -7.83 14.10 -0.80
N VAL A 52 -7.27 14.31 0.38
CA VAL A 52 -8.04 14.42 1.62
C VAL A 52 -9.01 15.60 1.52
N CYS A 53 -8.52 16.77 1.08
CA CYS A 53 -9.38 17.93 0.87
C CYS A 53 -10.45 17.68 -0.21
N LEU A 54 -10.13 16.97 -1.27
CA LEU A 54 -11.06 16.66 -2.38
C LEU A 54 -12.03 15.51 -2.07
N ALA A 55 -11.77 14.67 -1.06
CA ALA A 55 -12.55 13.45 -0.81
C ALA A 55 -14.06 13.69 -0.73
N PRO A 56 -14.60 14.70 -0.04
CA PRO A 56 -16.04 14.98 -0.02
C PRO A 56 -16.59 15.34 -1.42
N VAL A 57 -15.84 16.11 -2.19
CA VAL A 57 -16.25 16.55 -3.55
C VAL A 57 -16.27 15.34 -4.49
N LEU A 58 -15.20 14.54 -4.47
CA LEU A 58 -15.08 13.33 -5.28
C LEU A 58 -16.17 12.32 -4.92
N ALA A 59 -16.41 12.12 -3.62
CA ALA A 59 -17.48 11.23 -3.17
C ALA A 59 -18.84 11.67 -3.70
N ASN A 60 -19.18 12.95 -3.58
CA ASN A 60 -20.45 13.49 -4.09
C ASN A 60 -20.59 13.32 -5.61
N LEU A 61 -19.50 13.50 -6.36
CA LEU A 61 -19.48 13.30 -7.81
C LEU A 61 -19.63 11.83 -8.20
N LEU A 62 -19.02 10.92 -7.43
CA LEU A 62 -18.95 9.50 -7.74
C LEU A 62 -20.15 8.70 -7.20
N LYS A 63 -20.75 9.10 -6.07
CA LYS A 63 -21.88 8.41 -5.43
C LYS A 63 -23.02 8.02 -6.40
N PRO A 64 -23.49 8.91 -7.33
CA PRO A 64 -24.60 8.56 -8.22
C PRO A 64 -24.32 7.35 -9.14
N VAL A 65 -23.04 7.07 -9.43
CA VAL A 65 -22.63 5.95 -10.29
C VAL A 65 -22.17 4.76 -9.44
N ILE A 66 -21.32 5.02 -8.45
CA ILE A 66 -20.66 3.95 -7.69
C ILE A 66 -21.64 3.24 -6.76
N VAL A 67 -22.52 3.98 -6.08
CA VAL A 67 -23.48 3.37 -5.14
C VAL A 67 -24.40 2.35 -5.84
N PRO A 68 -25.07 2.65 -6.97
CA PRO A 68 -25.89 1.66 -7.66
C PRO A 68 -25.11 0.44 -8.16
N VAL A 69 -23.90 0.66 -8.69
CA VAL A 69 -23.06 -0.44 -9.22
C VAL A 69 -22.65 -1.40 -8.10
N PHE A 70 -22.18 -0.86 -6.97
CA PHE A 70 -21.75 -1.69 -5.84
C PHE A 70 -22.92 -2.33 -5.10
N ALA A 71 -24.06 -1.65 -5.02
CA ALA A 71 -25.30 -2.23 -4.51
C ALA A 71 -25.77 -3.43 -5.36
N PHE A 72 -25.67 -3.33 -6.70
CA PHE A 72 -25.95 -4.46 -7.59
C PHE A 72 -25.01 -5.66 -7.35
N LEU A 73 -23.74 -5.40 -7.03
CA LEU A 73 -22.78 -6.44 -6.67
C LEU A 73 -22.98 -6.97 -5.23
N GLY A 74 -23.87 -6.38 -4.44
CA GLY A 74 -24.07 -6.69 -3.03
C GLY A 74 -22.90 -6.28 -2.13
N ALA A 75 -22.05 -5.35 -2.60
CA ALA A 75 -20.86 -4.85 -1.92
C ALA A 75 -21.02 -3.39 -1.51
N ASP A 76 -20.21 -2.95 -0.56
CA ASP A 76 -20.19 -1.56 -0.10
C ASP A 76 -19.46 -0.66 -1.11
N PRO A 77 -19.94 0.56 -1.39
CA PRO A 77 -19.27 1.53 -2.28
C PRO A 77 -17.85 1.91 -1.86
N ALA A 78 -17.48 1.78 -0.58
CA ALA A 78 -16.13 2.00 -0.08
C ALA A 78 -15.08 1.15 -0.79
N MET A 79 -15.48 -0.05 -1.26
CA MET A 79 -14.58 -0.97 -1.97
C MET A 79 -14.06 -0.37 -3.27
N PHE A 80 -14.80 0.54 -3.91
CA PHE A 80 -14.35 1.26 -5.10
C PHE A 80 -13.03 2.01 -4.82
N ALA A 81 -12.99 2.80 -3.75
CA ALA A 81 -11.82 3.61 -3.43
C ALA A 81 -10.55 2.76 -3.29
N GLY A 82 -10.62 1.69 -2.49
CA GLY A 82 -9.45 0.82 -2.27
C GLY A 82 -9.11 -0.11 -3.44
N THR A 83 -9.99 -0.28 -4.44
CA THR A 83 -9.62 -1.05 -5.65
C THR A 83 -8.81 -0.23 -6.65
N ILE A 84 -8.85 1.10 -6.58
CA ILE A 84 -8.18 1.99 -7.54
C ILE A 84 -7.16 2.92 -6.92
N LEU A 85 -7.24 3.23 -5.62
CA LEU A 85 -6.34 4.14 -4.92
C LEU A 85 -5.62 3.42 -3.77
N ALA A 86 -4.34 3.73 -3.57
CA ALA A 86 -3.62 3.31 -2.38
C ALA A 86 -4.24 3.94 -1.13
N CYS A 87 -4.16 3.23 -0.01
CA CYS A 87 -4.75 3.67 1.25
C CYS A 87 -4.28 5.08 1.64
N ASP A 88 -2.99 5.36 1.50
CA ASP A 88 -2.29 6.61 1.79
C ASP A 88 -2.29 7.62 0.63
N MET A 89 -2.79 7.24 -0.54
CA MET A 89 -2.97 8.13 -1.70
C MET A 89 -4.46 8.47 -1.93
N GLY A 90 -5.20 8.64 -0.85
CA GLY A 90 -6.61 9.05 -0.85
C GLY A 90 -7.62 7.90 -0.81
N GLY A 91 -7.19 6.65 -0.97
CA GLY A 91 -8.07 5.49 -0.90
C GLY A 91 -8.79 5.40 0.46
N GLY A 92 -8.08 5.65 1.56
CA GLY A 92 -8.67 5.69 2.90
C GLY A 92 -9.72 6.77 3.07
N ALA A 93 -9.36 8.02 2.74
CA ALA A 93 -10.26 9.17 2.87
C ALA A 93 -11.52 9.02 1.99
N LEU A 94 -11.34 8.64 0.73
CA LEU A 94 -12.48 8.44 -0.19
C LEU A 94 -13.36 7.25 0.23
N ALA A 95 -12.78 6.19 0.79
CA ALA A 95 -13.54 5.05 1.29
C ALA A 95 -14.45 5.45 2.45
N VAL A 96 -13.97 6.27 3.39
CA VAL A 96 -14.79 6.79 4.50
C VAL A 96 -15.97 7.58 3.98
N GLU A 97 -15.77 8.43 2.98
CA GLU A 97 -16.82 9.25 2.38
C GLU A 97 -17.87 8.43 1.60
N LEU A 98 -17.47 7.28 1.02
CA LEU A 98 -18.36 6.42 0.23
C LEU A 98 -19.07 5.35 1.06
N ALA A 99 -18.51 4.98 2.21
CA ALA A 99 -18.94 3.84 3.00
C ALA A 99 -20.34 3.98 3.60
N ALA A 100 -21.07 2.87 3.64
CA ALA A 100 -22.28 2.75 4.42
C ALA A 100 -22.02 2.39 5.90
N SER A 101 -20.82 1.88 6.23
CA SER A 101 -20.42 1.50 7.58
C SER A 101 -18.92 1.61 7.80
N TYR A 102 -18.53 1.83 9.07
CA TYR A 102 -17.10 1.88 9.44
C TYR A 102 -16.32 0.61 9.07
N PRO A 103 -16.79 -0.62 9.34
CA PRO A 103 -16.09 -1.82 8.90
C PRO A 103 -15.87 -1.89 7.38
N ALA A 104 -16.83 -1.43 6.58
CA ALA A 104 -16.68 -1.40 5.13
C ALA A 104 -15.68 -0.34 4.68
N ALA A 105 -15.67 0.86 5.31
CA ALA A 105 -14.67 1.88 5.07
C ALA A 105 -13.25 1.34 5.32
N MET A 106 -13.04 0.64 6.42
CA MET A 106 -11.73 0.05 6.78
C MET A 106 -11.35 -1.11 5.86
N LEU A 107 -12.30 -1.96 5.49
CA LEU A 107 -12.06 -3.05 4.55
C LEU A 107 -11.66 -2.53 3.16
N GLY A 108 -12.37 -1.51 2.67
CA GLY A 108 -12.09 -0.85 1.39
C GLY A 108 -10.84 0.01 1.46
N GLY A 109 -10.85 1.03 2.30
CA GLY A 109 -9.83 2.07 2.35
C GLY A 109 -8.48 1.60 2.86
N VAL A 110 -8.45 0.83 3.96
CA VAL A 110 -7.20 0.38 4.57
C VAL A 110 -6.74 -0.95 3.98
N LEU A 111 -7.53 -2.03 4.09
CA LEU A 111 -7.06 -3.35 3.70
C LEU A 111 -6.96 -3.50 2.17
N THR A 112 -8.01 -3.17 1.43
CA THR A 112 -7.98 -3.27 -0.05
C THR A 112 -7.05 -2.23 -0.65
N GLY A 113 -7.10 -0.99 -0.15
CA GLY A 113 -6.26 0.11 -0.62
C GLY A 113 -4.77 -0.14 -0.42
N SER A 114 -4.37 -0.77 0.68
CA SER A 114 -2.96 -1.11 0.93
C SER A 114 -2.42 -2.28 0.10
N MET A 115 -3.27 -2.99 -0.63
CA MET A 115 -2.89 -4.12 -1.50
C MET A 115 -3.25 -3.84 -2.96
N LEU A 116 -4.53 -3.92 -3.34
CA LEU A 116 -4.95 -3.77 -4.73
C LEU A 116 -4.78 -2.33 -5.22
N GLY A 117 -5.28 -1.36 -4.47
CA GLY A 117 -5.17 0.06 -4.82
C GLY A 117 -3.71 0.51 -4.97
N ALA A 118 -2.86 0.16 -4.00
CA ALA A 118 -1.43 0.43 -4.07
C ALA A 118 -0.76 -0.24 -5.28
N THR A 119 -1.24 -1.42 -5.69
CA THR A 119 -0.72 -2.10 -6.89
C THR A 119 -1.09 -1.33 -8.16
N VAL A 120 -2.33 -0.87 -8.28
CA VAL A 120 -2.84 -0.17 -9.45
C VAL A 120 -2.20 1.20 -9.63
N VAL A 121 -2.19 2.02 -8.57
CA VAL A 121 -1.80 3.43 -8.67
C VAL A 121 -0.30 3.66 -8.46
N PHE A 122 0.39 2.74 -7.80
CA PHE A 122 1.79 2.91 -7.43
C PHE A 122 2.68 1.77 -7.93
N THR A 123 2.46 0.52 -7.50
CA THR A 123 3.39 -0.59 -7.75
C THR A 123 3.64 -0.82 -9.24
N ILE A 124 2.57 -0.89 -10.07
CA ILE A 124 2.70 -1.11 -11.51
C ILE A 124 3.39 0.07 -12.19
N PRO A 125 2.94 1.34 -12.04
CA PRO A 125 3.60 2.49 -12.65
C PRO A 125 5.08 2.63 -12.25
N VAL A 126 5.40 2.45 -10.97
CA VAL A 126 6.77 2.58 -10.46
C VAL A 126 7.68 1.45 -10.98
N ALA A 127 7.19 0.20 -10.95
CA ALA A 127 7.94 -0.93 -11.50
C ALA A 127 8.28 -0.70 -12.98
N MET A 128 7.35 -0.18 -13.76
CA MET A 128 7.57 0.14 -15.18
C MET A 128 8.63 1.24 -15.40
N GLY A 129 8.71 2.19 -14.49
CA GLY A 129 9.72 3.25 -14.56
C GLY A 129 11.14 2.78 -14.20
N ILE A 130 11.26 1.68 -13.44
CA ILE A 130 12.54 1.18 -12.91
C ILE A 130 13.03 -0.04 -13.67
N LEU A 131 12.12 -0.98 -14.02
CA LEU A 131 12.50 -2.26 -14.63
C LEU A 131 12.92 -2.11 -16.08
N GLU A 132 13.96 -2.85 -16.48
CA GLU A 132 14.37 -2.95 -17.86
C GLU A 132 13.30 -3.64 -18.73
N GLU A 133 13.24 -3.32 -20.02
CA GLU A 133 12.24 -3.91 -20.94
C GLU A 133 12.25 -5.44 -20.97
N LYS A 134 13.44 -6.05 -20.84
CA LYS A 134 13.60 -7.52 -20.81
C LYS A 134 12.89 -8.18 -19.61
N ASP A 135 12.64 -7.43 -18.53
CA ASP A 135 12.02 -7.92 -17.29
C ASP A 135 10.51 -7.66 -17.21
N ARG A 136 9.92 -6.94 -18.18
CA ARG A 136 8.47 -6.67 -18.23
C ARG A 136 7.60 -7.94 -18.23
N PRO A 137 7.91 -9.00 -19.02
CA PRO A 137 7.11 -10.24 -18.97
C PRO A 137 7.15 -10.93 -17.61
N VAL A 138 8.30 -10.84 -16.92
CA VAL A 138 8.45 -11.38 -15.56
C VAL A 138 7.66 -10.54 -14.57
N MET A 139 7.63 -9.21 -14.76
CA MET A 139 6.82 -8.30 -13.97
C MET A 139 5.33 -8.61 -14.07
N ALA A 140 4.80 -8.71 -15.29
CA ALA A 140 3.39 -9.05 -15.52
C ALA A 140 3.02 -10.37 -14.83
N LYS A 141 3.87 -11.40 -14.95
CA LYS A 141 3.70 -12.69 -14.30
C LYS A 141 3.67 -12.56 -12.76
N GLY A 142 4.60 -11.82 -12.17
CA GLY A 142 4.65 -11.56 -10.73
C GLY A 142 3.39 -10.84 -10.25
N ILE A 143 2.96 -9.79 -10.95
CA ILE A 143 1.74 -9.05 -10.64
C ILE A 143 0.52 -9.96 -10.68
N LEU A 144 0.40 -10.83 -11.70
CA LEU A 144 -0.69 -11.80 -11.80
C LEU A 144 -0.74 -12.73 -10.57
N CYS A 145 0.42 -13.29 -10.18
CA CYS A 145 0.52 -14.13 -8.98
C CYS A 145 0.08 -13.38 -7.71
N GLY A 146 0.46 -12.11 -7.60
CA GLY A 146 0.11 -11.28 -6.45
C GLY A 146 -1.38 -10.91 -6.41
N ILE A 147 -1.96 -10.44 -7.52
CA ILE A 147 -3.37 -10.00 -7.59
C ILE A 147 -4.34 -11.14 -7.22
N VAL A 148 -4.07 -12.35 -7.67
CA VAL A 148 -4.92 -13.52 -7.37
C VAL A 148 -4.99 -13.79 -5.86
N THR A 149 -4.00 -13.40 -5.09
CA THR A 149 -3.95 -13.63 -3.63
C THR A 149 -4.43 -12.43 -2.80
N VAL A 150 -4.67 -11.27 -3.40
CA VAL A 150 -5.23 -10.10 -2.69
C VAL A 150 -6.52 -10.44 -1.93
N PRO A 151 -7.51 -11.16 -2.51
CA PRO A 151 -8.72 -11.54 -1.78
C PRO A 151 -8.43 -12.33 -0.50
N LEU A 152 -7.41 -13.20 -0.48
CA LEU A 152 -6.99 -13.94 0.71
C LEU A 152 -6.42 -13.00 1.77
N GLY A 153 -5.61 -12.03 1.36
CA GLY A 153 -5.09 -11.00 2.26
C GLY A 153 -6.19 -10.14 2.87
N VAL A 154 -7.13 -9.65 2.06
CA VAL A 154 -8.27 -8.85 2.54
C VAL A 154 -9.17 -9.67 3.46
N LEU A 155 -9.42 -10.94 3.15
CA LEU A 155 -10.16 -11.85 4.02
C LEU A 155 -9.47 -12.01 5.38
N ALA A 156 -8.18 -12.33 5.37
CA ALA A 156 -7.41 -12.53 6.61
C ALA A 156 -7.39 -11.25 7.46
N GLY A 157 -7.15 -10.10 6.85
CA GLY A 157 -7.18 -8.81 7.54
C GLY A 157 -8.56 -8.49 8.11
N GLY A 158 -9.64 -8.68 7.33
CA GLY A 158 -11.01 -8.44 7.76
C GLY A 158 -11.43 -9.33 8.94
N LEU A 159 -11.05 -10.61 8.91
CA LEU A 159 -11.31 -11.55 10.02
C LEU A 159 -10.48 -11.18 11.27
N THR A 160 -9.23 -10.75 11.08
CA THR A 160 -8.38 -10.27 12.20
C THR A 160 -8.96 -9.01 12.84
N ALA A 161 -9.61 -8.14 12.06
CA ALA A 161 -10.33 -6.97 12.54
C ALA A 161 -11.64 -7.33 13.27
N GLY A 162 -12.04 -8.60 13.30
CA GLY A 162 -13.30 -9.05 13.89
C GLY A 162 -14.54 -8.70 13.05
N PHE A 163 -14.35 -8.39 11.76
CA PHE A 163 -15.47 -8.05 10.89
C PHE A 163 -16.34 -9.27 10.58
N PRO A 164 -17.67 -9.11 10.46
CA PRO A 164 -18.57 -10.22 10.13
C PRO A 164 -18.17 -10.88 8.80
N ILE A 165 -17.94 -12.19 8.80
CA ILE A 165 -17.48 -12.93 7.61
C ILE A 165 -18.38 -12.72 6.39
N GLY A 166 -19.70 -12.66 6.57
CA GLY A 166 -20.65 -12.41 5.48
C GLY A 166 -20.46 -11.04 4.84
N MET A 167 -20.12 -10.01 5.62
CA MET A 167 -19.78 -8.68 5.11
C MET A 167 -18.48 -8.72 4.34
N VAL A 168 -17.44 -9.34 4.90
CA VAL A 168 -16.14 -9.47 4.23
C VAL A 168 -16.29 -10.19 2.90
N LEU A 169 -16.94 -11.36 2.85
CA LEU A 169 -17.12 -12.14 1.63
C LEU A 169 -17.88 -11.39 0.52
N ARG A 170 -18.93 -10.65 0.86
CA ARG A 170 -19.65 -9.82 -0.12
C ARG A 170 -18.76 -8.73 -0.70
N ASN A 171 -17.95 -8.10 0.13
CA ASN A 171 -17.03 -7.05 -0.27
C ASN A 171 -15.79 -7.56 -1.04
N LEU A 172 -15.49 -8.86 -1.00
CA LEU A 172 -14.48 -9.46 -1.87
C LEU A 172 -14.93 -9.57 -3.34
N ILE A 173 -16.24 -9.58 -3.62
CA ILE A 173 -16.76 -9.75 -4.99
C ILE A 173 -16.15 -8.73 -5.97
N PRO A 174 -16.21 -7.41 -5.73
CA PRO A 174 -15.60 -6.43 -6.62
C PRO A 174 -14.08 -6.60 -6.74
N ILE A 175 -13.39 -6.99 -5.66
CA ILE A 175 -11.93 -7.24 -5.71
C ILE A 175 -11.60 -8.39 -6.66
N VAL A 176 -12.36 -9.49 -6.58
CA VAL A 176 -12.18 -10.65 -7.46
C VAL A 176 -12.48 -10.28 -8.91
N ILE A 177 -13.57 -9.54 -9.17
CA ILE A 177 -13.93 -9.11 -10.52
C ILE A 177 -12.84 -8.20 -11.10
N ILE A 178 -12.44 -7.16 -10.38
CA ILE A 178 -11.42 -6.20 -10.84
C ILE A 178 -10.07 -6.90 -10.99
N GLY A 179 -9.69 -7.75 -10.03
CA GLY A 179 -8.48 -8.54 -10.11
C GLY A 179 -8.47 -9.47 -11.33
N ALA A 180 -9.58 -10.13 -11.63
CA ALA A 180 -9.73 -10.96 -12.82
C ALA A 180 -9.65 -10.16 -14.13
N LEU A 181 -10.24 -8.94 -14.15
CA LEU A 181 -10.15 -8.05 -15.32
C LEU A 181 -8.71 -7.56 -15.54
N ILE A 182 -8.00 -7.19 -14.47
CA ILE A 182 -6.58 -6.81 -14.54
C ILE A 182 -5.75 -8.00 -15.02
N ALA A 183 -5.98 -9.19 -14.46
CA ALA A 183 -5.28 -10.40 -14.85
C ALA A 183 -5.50 -10.74 -16.34
N LEU A 184 -6.75 -10.68 -16.80
CA LEU A 184 -7.09 -10.90 -18.20
C LEU A 184 -6.45 -9.86 -19.12
N GLY A 185 -6.46 -8.59 -18.71
CA GLY A 185 -5.86 -7.49 -19.45
C GLY A 185 -4.34 -7.65 -19.56
N LEU A 186 -3.65 -7.96 -18.47
CA LEU A 186 -2.21 -8.24 -18.49
C LEU A 186 -1.86 -9.48 -19.31
N TRP A 187 -2.72 -10.50 -19.33
CA TRP A 187 -2.49 -11.69 -20.13
C TRP A 187 -2.70 -11.45 -21.64
N ARG A 188 -3.72 -10.67 -22.01
CA ARG A 188 -4.12 -10.46 -23.41
C ARG A 188 -3.50 -9.22 -24.05
N ALA A 189 -3.26 -8.18 -23.28
CA ALA A 189 -2.89 -6.85 -23.76
C ALA A 189 -1.93 -6.13 -22.78
N GLU A 190 -0.85 -6.81 -22.38
CA GLU A 190 0.11 -6.35 -21.36
C GLU A 190 0.52 -4.89 -21.56
N ASN A 191 1.02 -4.54 -22.75
CA ASN A 191 1.50 -3.18 -23.04
C ASN A 191 0.39 -2.11 -22.93
N ALA A 192 -0.84 -2.45 -23.34
CA ALA A 192 -1.97 -1.54 -23.23
C ALA A 192 -2.41 -1.35 -21.78
N MET A 193 -2.46 -2.43 -21.00
CA MET A 193 -2.79 -2.37 -19.57
C MET A 193 -1.77 -1.56 -18.78
N VAL A 194 -0.50 -1.83 -19.00
CA VAL A 194 0.58 -1.11 -18.34
C VAL A 194 0.53 0.39 -18.66
N ARG A 195 0.40 0.75 -19.95
CA ARG A 195 0.24 2.15 -20.35
C ARG A 195 -1.03 2.78 -19.75
N GLY A 196 -2.11 2.01 -19.64
CA GLY A 196 -3.33 2.43 -18.98
C GLY A 196 -3.09 2.79 -17.51
N PHE A 197 -2.35 1.96 -16.77
CA PHE A 197 -1.99 2.23 -15.37
C PHE A 197 -1.06 3.43 -15.22
N GLU A 198 -0.09 3.61 -16.13
CA GLU A 198 0.77 4.81 -16.13
C GLU A 198 -0.03 6.10 -16.34
N VAL A 199 -0.97 6.09 -17.29
CA VAL A 199 -1.85 7.23 -17.55
C VAL A 199 -2.74 7.49 -16.34
N PHE A 200 -3.32 6.43 -15.77
CA PHE A 200 -4.16 6.52 -14.58
C PHE A 200 -3.39 7.08 -13.38
N GLY A 201 -2.20 6.57 -13.09
CA GLY A 201 -1.35 7.09 -12.01
C GLY A 201 -1.01 8.57 -12.19
N ARG A 202 -0.68 9.00 -13.42
CA ARG A 202 -0.46 10.43 -13.72
C ARG A 202 -1.71 11.29 -13.53
N LEU A 203 -2.88 10.77 -13.88
CA LEU A 203 -4.15 11.46 -13.65
C LEU A 203 -4.45 11.62 -12.16
N VAL A 204 -4.21 10.57 -11.35
CA VAL A 204 -4.35 10.65 -9.90
C VAL A 204 -3.43 11.73 -9.32
N VAL A 205 -2.15 11.72 -9.69
CA VAL A 205 -1.20 12.77 -9.25
C VAL A 205 -1.66 14.16 -9.66
N ALA A 206 -2.16 14.32 -10.89
CA ALA A 206 -2.66 15.61 -11.37
C ALA A 206 -3.88 16.08 -10.54
N VAL A 207 -4.85 15.21 -10.27
CA VAL A 207 -6.03 15.52 -9.45
C VAL A 207 -5.63 15.91 -8.04
N VAL A 208 -4.73 15.14 -7.41
CA VAL A 208 -4.22 15.43 -6.06
C VAL A 208 -3.50 16.78 -6.02
N THR A 209 -2.67 17.07 -7.03
CA THR A 209 -1.94 18.34 -7.12
C THR A 209 -2.87 19.53 -7.31
N VAL A 210 -3.89 19.40 -8.15
CA VAL A 210 -4.92 20.43 -8.33
C VAL A 210 -5.70 20.68 -7.03
N GLY A 211 -6.09 19.61 -6.33
CA GLY A 211 -6.74 19.71 -5.03
C GLY A 211 -5.87 20.42 -3.99
N LEU A 212 -4.59 20.06 -3.91
CA LEU A 212 -3.65 20.72 -3.00
C LEU A 212 -3.50 22.20 -3.35
N ALA A 213 -3.33 22.54 -4.63
CA ALA A 213 -3.19 23.93 -5.06
C ALA A 213 -4.46 24.75 -4.75
N ALA A 214 -5.65 24.19 -4.99
CA ALA A 214 -6.92 24.84 -4.66
C ALA A 214 -7.06 25.08 -3.14
N ALA A 215 -6.71 24.09 -2.33
CA ALA A 215 -6.70 24.21 -0.86
C ALA A 215 -5.69 25.24 -0.34
N ILE A 216 -4.51 25.34 -0.96
CA ILE A 216 -3.51 26.37 -0.63
C ILE A 216 -4.03 27.77 -0.94
N VAL A 217 -4.66 27.97 -2.12
CA VAL A 217 -5.25 29.28 -2.49
C VAL A 217 -6.32 29.69 -1.49
N GLU A 218 -7.22 28.78 -1.15
CA GLU A 218 -8.27 29.02 -0.15
C GLU A 218 -7.68 29.40 1.22
N ALA A 219 -6.68 28.65 1.69
CA ALA A 219 -6.02 28.90 2.98
C ALA A 219 -5.29 30.25 3.03
N LEU A 220 -4.66 30.68 1.93
CA LEU A 220 -3.88 31.92 1.87
C LEU A 220 -4.74 33.15 1.61
N THR A 221 -5.82 33.02 0.83
CA THR A 221 -6.57 34.17 0.31
C THR A 221 -8.03 34.21 0.71
N GLY A 222 -8.56 33.13 1.23
CA GLY A 222 -10.00 32.95 1.46
C GLY A 222 -10.81 32.72 0.19
N PHE A 223 -10.17 32.67 -0.99
CA PHE A 223 -10.86 32.44 -2.27
C PHE A 223 -11.09 30.95 -2.52
N VAL A 224 -12.35 30.53 -2.56
CA VAL A 224 -12.76 29.14 -2.78
C VAL A 224 -12.79 28.83 -4.27
N ILE A 225 -11.79 28.02 -4.75
CA ILE A 225 -11.74 27.59 -6.16
C ILE A 225 -12.68 26.40 -6.38
N ILE A 226 -12.69 25.43 -5.47
CA ILE A 226 -13.52 24.21 -5.56
C ILE A 226 -14.42 24.17 -4.31
N PRO A 227 -15.71 24.47 -4.46
CA PRO A 227 -16.65 24.43 -3.34
C PRO A 227 -16.83 23.02 -2.77
N GLY A 228 -16.93 22.92 -1.44
CA GLY A 228 -17.19 21.66 -0.75
C GLY A 228 -15.95 20.81 -0.45
N MET A 229 -14.74 21.35 -0.64
CA MET A 229 -13.51 20.72 -0.16
C MET A 229 -13.45 20.76 1.38
N ALA A 230 -12.79 19.76 1.96
CA ALA A 230 -12.41 19.80 3.37
C ALA A 230 -11.25 20.82 3.59
N PRO A 231 -11.16 21.42 4.78
CA PRO A 231 -10.08 22.36 5.11
C PRO A 231 -8.69 21.74 4.96
N ILE A 232 -7.72 22.52 4.48
CA ILE A 232 -6.33 22.06 4.30
C ILE A 232 -5.69 21.58 5.62
N SER A 233 -6.14 22.10 6.76
CA SER A 233 -5.71 21.69 8.09
C SER A 233 -5.94 20.20 8.35
N GLU A 234 -7.06 19.63 7.89
CA GLU A 234 -7.35 18.20 8.05
C GLU A 234 -6.33 17.33 7.33
N GLY A 235 -5.94 17.74 6.12
CA GLY A 235 -4.91 17.05 5.35
C GLY A 235 -3.55 17.10 6.04
N PHE A 236 -3.13 18.26 6.55
CA PHE A 236 -1.86 18.39 7.24
C PHE A 236 -1.87 17.73 8.63
N GLU A 237 -2.99 17.73 9.35
CA GLU A 237 -3.13 17.00 10.61
C GLU A 237 -2.95 15.50 10.40
N THR A 238 -3.58 14.95 9.35
CA THR A 238 -3.41 13.54 8.96
C THR A 238 -1.95 13.23 8.65
N VAL A 239 -1.31 14.01 7.78
CA VAL A 239 0.09 13.82 7.40
C VAL A 239 1.05 14.01 8.60
N GLY A 240 0.80 14.99 9.45
CA GLY A 240 1.58 15.20 10.66
C GLY A 240 1.51 14.02 11.62
N THR A 241 0.32 13.48 11.84
CA THR A 241 0.14 12.29 12.68
C THR A 241 0.88 11.08 12.10
N ILE A 242 0.82 10.87 10.78
CA ILE A 242 1.56 9.79 10.11
C ILE A 242 3.07 9.98 10.30
N ALA A 243 3.61 11.18 10.11
CA ALA A 243 5.04 11.45 10.27
C ALA A 243 5.53 11.21 11.71
N ILE A 244 4.73 11.56 12.71
CA ILE A 244 5.02 11.26 14.12
C ILE A 244 5.14 9.73 14.32
N VAL A 245 4.24 8.96 13.75
CA VAL A 245 4.28 7.49 13.83
C VAL A 245 5.50 6.94 13.09
N LEU A 246 5.81 7.45 11.89
CA LEU A 246 6.95 7.00 11.09
C LEU A 246 8.29 7.28 11.78
N ALA A 247 8.41 8.36 12.53
CA ALA A 247 9.60 8.65 13.32
C ALA A 247 9.93 7.55 14.34
N GLY A 248 8.93 6.79 14.79
CA GLY A 248 9.13 5.61 15.64
C GLY A 248 9.13 4.28 14.87
N ALA A 249 8.31 4.18 13.84
CA ALA A 249 8.17 2.97 13.05
C ALA A 249 9.44 2.65 12.24
N PHE A 250 10.09 3.63 11.61
CA PHE A 250 11.29 3.41 10.81
C PHE A 250 12.47 2.89 11.64
N PRO A 251 12.83 3.47 12.81
CA PRO A 251 13.84 2.87 13.69
C PRO A 251 13.49 1.45 14.14
N LEU A 252 12.22 1.18 14.46
CA LEU A 252 11.74 -0.17 14.83
C LEU A 252 11.95 -1.15 13.67
N VAL A 253 11.52 -0.77 12.47
CA VAL A 253 11.64 -1.60 11.26
C VAL A 253 13.10 -1.85 10.89
N PHE A 254 13.96 -0.85 11.02
CA PHE A 254 15.40 -1.01 10.83
C PHE A 254 15.96 -2.13 11.73
N VAL A 255 15.61 -2.14 13.01
CA VAL A 255 16.04 -3.20 13.94
C VAL A 255 15.44 -4.55 13.56
N ILE A 256 14.14 -4.62 13.28
CA ILE A 256 13.47 -5.85 12.86
C ILE A 256 14.12 -6.42 11.59
N THR A 257 14.35 -5.59 10.60
CA THR A 257 14.98 -5.98 9.32
C THR A 257 16.38 -6.53 9.54
N LYS A 258 17.16 -5.87 10.40
CA LYS A 258 18.52 -6.32 10.75
C LYS A 258 18.51 -7.68 11.47
N LEU A 259 17.54 -7.91 12.37
CA LEU A 259 17.38 -9.18 13.07
C LEU A 259 16.89 -10.30 12.15
N LEU A 260 15.92 -10.00 11.28
CA LEU A 260 15.31 -10.97 10.37
C LEU A 260 16.17 -11.28 9.13
N ARG A 261 17.21 -10.50 8.86
CA ARG A 261 18.04 -10.66 7.66
C ARG A 261 18.58 -12.09 7.49
N LYS A 262 19.18 -12.66 8.55
CA LYS A 262 19.75 -14.02 8.48
C LYS A 262 18.71 -15.12 8.23
N PRO A 263 17.59 -15.20 8.98
CA PRO A 263 16.56 -16.20 8.73
C PRO A 263 15.87 -16.02 7.37
N LEU A 264 15.63 -14.80 6.91
CA LEU A 264 15.02 -14.55 5.61
C LEU A 264 15.97 -14.91 4.44
N MET A 265 17.28 -14.65 4.56
CA MET A 265 18.26 -15.10 3.59
C MET A 265 18.34 -16.64 3.53
N ALA A 266 18.21 -17.33 4.68
CA ALA A 266 18.14 -18.78 4.71
C ALA A 266 16.86 -19.32 4.05
N ALA A 267 15.72 -18.70 4.32
CA ALA A 267 14.46 -19.04 3.67
C ALA A 267 14.51 -18.81 2.14
N GLY A 268 15.18 -17.74 1.68
CA GLY A 268 15.39 -17.48 0.25
C GLY A 268 16.14 -18.64 -0.45
N ARG A 269 17.18 -19.17 0.16
CA ARG A 269 17.90 -20.35 -0.37
C ARG A 269 17.00 -21.58 -0.47
N TRP A 270 16.15 -21.82 0.52
CA TRP A 270 15.18 -22.91 0.49
C TRP A 270 14.13 -22.73 -0.63
N LEU A 271 13.76 -21.50 -0.95
CA LEU A 271 12.88 -21.18 -2.08
C LEU A 271 13.58 -21.26 -3.44
N GLY A 272 14.89 -21.49 -3.51
CA GLY A 272 15.65 -21.52 -4.76
C GLY A 272 15.82 -20.14 -5.42
N ILE A 273 15.76 -19.08 -4.63
CA ILE A 273 16.04 -17.72 -5.06
C ILE A 273 17.44 -17.29 -4.62
N ASN A 274 18.10 -16.43 -5.39
CA ASN A 274 19.43 -15.95 -5.06
C ASN A 274 19.42 -14.88 -3.94
N ASP A 275 20.60 -14.51 -3.47
CA ASP A 275 20.75 -13.58 -2.34
C ASP A 275 20.18 -12.19 -2.64
N ALA A 276 20.27 -11.70 -3.88
CA ALA A 276 19.64 -10.45 -4.30
C ALA A 276 18.11 -10.51 -4.17
N ALA A 277 17.50 -11.64 -4.58
CA ALA A 277 16.08 -11.83 -4.44
C ALA A 277 15.62 -11.99 -2.98
N ALA A 278 16.41 -12.67 -2.15
CA ALA A 278 16.12 -12.76 -0.72
C ALA A 278 16.23 -11.39 -0.03
N ALA A 279 17.21 -10.57 -0.41
CA ALA A 279 17.31 -9.19 0.06
C ALA A 279 16.14 -8.32 -0.42
N GLY A 280 15.66 -8.53 -1.64
CA GLY A 280 14.50 -7.85 -2.21
C GLY A 280 13.21 -8.09 -1.41
N LEU A 281 12.93 -9.33 -0.97
CA LEU A 281 11.79 -9.63 -0.12
C LEU A 281 11.82 -8.82 1.19
N ILE A 282 13.02 -8.68 1.78
CA ILE A 282 13.20 -7.88 2.99
C ILE A 282 12.96 -6.39 2.70
N ALA A 283 13.54 -5.89 1.62
CA ALA A 283 13.40 -4.49 1.22
C ALA A 283 11.93 -4.12 0.92
N SER A 284 11.17 -5.02 0.30
CA SER A 284 9.74 -4.81 0.02
C SER A 284 8.91 -4.52 1.26
N LEU A 285 9.25 -5.09 2.40
CA LEU A 285 8.51 -4.86 3.64
C LEU A 285 8.51 -3.37 4.04
N ALA A 286 9.58 -2.66 3.73
CA ALA A 286 9.69 -1.21 3.93
C ALA A 286 9.27 -0.44 2.67
N ASN A 287 9.85 -0.78 1.51
CA ASN A 287 9.62 -0.04 0.26
C ASN A 287 9.89 -0.90 -0.99
N SER A 288 8.91 -0.97 -1.90
CA SER A 288 9.05 -1.74 -3.15
C SER A 288 10.00 -1.10 -4.18
N ILE A 289 10.29 0.20 -4.11
CA ILE A 289 11.22 0.88 -5.01
C ILE A 289 12.61 0.25 -4.89
N ALA A 290 13.09 0.04 -3.66
CA ALA A 290 14.37 -0.60 -3.41
C ALA A 290 14.42 -2.03 -3.99
N THR A 291 13.33 -2.78 -3.88
CA THR A 291 13.20 -4.12 -4.45
C THR A 291 13.28 -4.09 -5.98
N PHE A 292 12.55 -3.18 -6.62
CA PHE A 292 12.56 -3.06 -8.08
C PHE A 292 13.94 -2.67 -8.62
N GLY A 293 14.68 -1.82 -7.91
CA GLY A 293 16.06 -1.49 -8.26
C GLY A 293 17.03 -2.69 -8.23
N MET A 294 16.70 -3.74 -7.46
CA MET A 294 17.51 -4.97 -7.38
C MET A 294 17.07 -6.08 -8.36
N VAL A 295 15.95 -5.92 -9.06
CA VAL A 295 15.37 -6.99 -9.92
C VAL A 295 16.37 -7.44 -10.98
N GLY A 296 17.19 -6.53 -11.53
CA GLY A 296 18.22 -6.86 -12.52
C GLY A 296 19.17 -7.98 -12.05
N ASP A 297 19.52 -8.00 -10.77
CA ASP A 297 20.47 -8.94 -10.16
C ASP A 297 19.81 -10.24 -9.65
N MET A 298 18.47 -10.33 -9.71
CA MET A 298 17.73 -11.50 -9.24
C MET A 298 17.73 -12.60 -10.30
N ASN A 299 17.77 -13.88 -9.85
CA ASN A 299 17.47 -14.98 -10.74
C ASN A 299 15.99 -14.95 -11.18
N ARG A 300 15.66 -15.63 -12.28
CA ARG A 300 14.31 -15.57 -12.90
C ARG A 300 13.18 -15.87 -11.90
N ARG A 301 13.33 -16.91 -11.10
CA ARG A 301 12.36 -17.25 -10.04
C ARG A 301 12.27 -16.15 -9.00
N GLY A 302 13.40 -15.62 -8.55
CA GLY A 302 13.48 -14.52 -7.60
C GLY A 302 12.76 -13.26 -8.07
N LYS A 303 12.87 -12.90 -9.35
CA LYS A 303 12.14 -11.78 -9.95
C LYS A 303 10.62 -11.95 -9.79
N VAL A 304 10.07 -13.10 -10.23
CA VAL A 304 8.63 -13.38 -10.13
C VAL A 304 8.16 -13.36 -8.68
N VAL A 305 8.89 -14.02 -7.79
CA VAL A 305 8.57 -14.12 -6.35
C VAL A 305 8.56 -12.73 -5.69
N ASN A 306 9.56 -11.89 -5.95
CA ASN A 306 9.63 -10.55 -5.37
C ASN A 306 8.50 -9.64 -5.84
N ILE A 307 8.21 -9.65 -7.13
CA ILE A 307 7.13 -8.84 -7.70
C ILE A 307 5.76 -9.33 -7.18
N ALA A 308 5.56 -10.64 -7.12
CA ALA A 308 4.34 -11.22 -6.55
C ALA A 308 4.14 -10.84 -5.08
N PHE A 309 5.20 -10.95 -4.28
CA PHE A 309 5.18 -10.57 -2.87
C PHE A 309 4.88 -9.08 -2.68
N ALA A 310 5.51 -8.22 -3.50
CA ALA A 310 5.34 -6.78 -3.42
C ALA A 310 3.88 -6.32 -3.62
N VAL A 311 3.07 -7.02 -4.42
CA VAL A 311 1.66 -6.68 -4.66
C VAL A 311 0.87 -6.53 -3.35
N SER A 312 1.07 -7.44 -2.40
CA SER A 312 0.35 -7.39 -1.12
C SER A 312 1.22 -6.92 0.05
N ALA A 313 2.48 -7.38 0.14
CA ALA A 313 3.31 -7.19 1.32
C ALA A 313 4.17 -5.93 1.30
N ALA A 314 4.35 -5.26 0.15
CA ALA A 314 5.13 -4.02 0.11
C ALA A 314 4.58 -2.97 1.08
N PHE A 315 5.49 -2.20 1.69
CA PHE A 315 5.16 -1.11 2.63
C PHE A 315 4.46 -1.55 3.93
N VAL A 316 4.39 -2.87 4.22
CA VAL A 316 3.71 -3.36 5.43
C VAL A 316 4.32 -2.80 6.70
N PHE A 317 5.61 -2.50 6.69
CA PHE A 317 6.34 -1.82 7.76
C PHE A 317 6.88 -0.44 7.33
N GLY A 318 6.38 0.11 6.23
CA GLY A 318 6.70 1.44 5.72
C GLY A 318 5.49 2.38 5.78
N ASP A 319 5.25 3.07 4.67
CA ASP A 319 4.22 4.13 4.58
C ASP A 319 2.81 3.64 4.94
N HIS A 320 2.46 2.38 4.58
CA HIS A 320 1.15 1.81 4.94
C HIS A 320 1.01 1.59 6.45
N LEU A 321 2.09 1.24 7.17
CA LEU A 321 2.05 1.17 8.64
C LEU A 321 1.83 2.55 9.23
N GLY A 322 2.59 3.53 8.76
CA GLY A 322 2.47 4.91 9.21
C GLY A 322 1.07 5.46 8.96
N PHE A 323 0.56 5.29 7.73
CA PHE A 323 -0.80 5.68 7.38
C PHE A 323 -1.84 5.00 8.28
N THR A 324 -1.79 3.69 8.41
CA THR A 324 -2.78 2.94 9.21
C THR A 324 -2.75 3.36 10.67
N ALA A 325 -1.56 3.57 11.24
CA ALA A 325 -1.42 3.98 12.63
C ALA A 325 -1.91 5.42 12.89
N GLY A 326 -1.79 6.32 11.90
CA GLY A 326 -2.32 7.68 12.00
C GLY A 326 -3.81 7.79 11.66
N PHE A 327 -4.32 6.92 10.78
CA PHE A 327 -5.68 6.98 10.24
C PHE A 327 -6.68 6.10 11.02
N ALA A 328 -6.30 4.86 11.34
CA ALA A 328 -7.12 3.88 12.03
C ALA A 328 -6.22 2.91 12.83
N PRO A 329 -5.74 3.32 14.03
CA PRO A 329 -4.73 2.55 14.78
C PRO A 329 -5.13 1.10 15.08
N GLU A 330 -6.41 0.83 15.29
CA GLU A 330 -6.94 -0.52 15.53
C GLU A 330 -6.80 -1.44 14.30
N MET A 331 -6.61 -0.87 13.10
CA MET A 331 -6.40 -1.62 11.86
C MET A 331 -4.94 -2.01 11.63
N ILE A 332 -3.98 -1.60 12.49
CA ILE A 332 -2.56 -1.95 12.33
C ILE A 332 -2.36 -3.47 12.28
N GLY A 333 -2.89 -4.20 13.25
CA GLY A 333 -2.79 -5.66 13.29
C GLY A 333 -3.46 -6.33 12.08
N PRO A 334 -4.74 -6.03 11.80
CA PRO A 334 -5.43 -6.47 10.59
C PRO A 334 -4.69 -6.20 9.29
N MET A 335 -4.13 -5.01 9.12
CA MET A 335 -3.37 -4.64 7.93
C MET A 335 -2.09 -5.46 7.80
N ILE A 336 -1.31 -5.61 8.86
CA ILE A 336 -0.07 -6.42 8.85
C ILE A 336 -0.40 -7.87 8.50
N VAL A 337 -1.38 -8.48 9.18
CA VAL A 337 -1.79 -9.87 8.92
C VAL A 337 -2.28 -10.04 7.49
N GLY A 338 -3.18 -9.16 7.04
CA GLY A 338 -3.73 -9.21 5.69
C GLY A 338 -2.65 -9.14 4.62
N LYS A 339 -1.74 -8.18 4.72
CA LYS A 339 -0.65 -7.98 3.76
C LYS A 339 0.34 -9.14 3.76
N LEU A 340 0.70 -9.67 4.92
CA LEU A 340 1.62 -10.81 5.00
C LEU A 340 0.98 -12.10 4.49
N VAL A 341 -0.30 -12.36 4.82
CA VAL A 341 -1.03 -13.53 4.28
C VAL A 341 -1.14 -13.42 2.75
N GLY A 342 -1.52 -12.27 2.22
CA GLY A 342 -1.56 -12.04 0.77
C GLY A 342 -0.19 -12.24 0.12
N GLY A 343 0.86 -11.63 0.68
CA GLY A 343 2.23 -11.73 0.14
C GLY A 343 2.82 -13.14 0.21
N VAL A 344 2.67 -13.85 1.32
CA VAL A 344 3.15 -15.24 1.46
C VAL A 344 2.38 -16.17 0.52
N SER A 345 1.06 -15.99 0.39
CA SER A 345 0.25 -16.72 -0.60
C SER A 345 0.71 -16.44 -2.03
N ALA A 346 1.09 -15.20 -2.34
CA ALA A 346 1.64 -14.82 -3.64
C ALA A 346 2.99 -15.51 -3.94
N ILE A 347 3.86 -15.64 -2.93
CA ILE A 347 5.10 -16.45 -3.05
C ILE A 347 4.74 -17.89 -3.44
N ALA A 348 3.77 -18.52 -2.76
CA ALA A 348 3.37 -19.90 -3.05
C ALA A 348 2.86 -20.07 -4.49
N VAL A 349 2.03 -19.14 -4.97
CA VAL A 349 1.55 -19.13 -6.37
C VAL A 349 2.70 -18.93 -7.36
N ALA A 350 3.61 -17.99 -7.09
CA ALA A 350 4.78 -17.70 -7.92
C ALA A 350 5.72 -18.92 -8.01
N MET A 351 5.96 -19.59 -6.87
CA MET A 351 6.76 -20.81 -6.81
C MET A 351 6.16 -21.95 -7.62
N TRP A 352 4.84 -22.15 -7.48
CA TRP A 352 4.14 -23.18 -8.26
C TRP A 352 4.21 -22.91 -9.77
N LEU A 353 4.05 -21.67 -10.18
CA LEU A 353 4.08 -21.27 -11.59
C LEU A 353 5.49 -21.42 -12.18
N THR A 354 6.52 -20.98 -11.46
CA THR A 354 7.92 -21.06 -11.92
C THR A 354 8.47 -22.49 -11.92
N ALA A 355 8.00 -23.37 -11.02
CA ALA A 355 8.40 -24.78 -11.01
C ALA A 355 7.89 -25.57 -12.24
N LYS A 356 6.77 -25.15 -12.85
CA LYS A 356 6.28 -25.76 -14.09
C LYS A 356 7.16 -25.40 -15.30
N GLU A 357 7.71 -24.21 -15.33
CA GLU A 357 8.54 -23.72 -16.44
C GLU A 357 9.95 -24.33 -16.47
N GLU A 358 10.48 -24.72 -15.31
CA GLU A 358 11.79 -25.43 -15.25
C GLU A 358 11.69 -26.90 -15.72
N LYS A 359 10.46 -27.42 -15.85
CA LYS A 359 10.20 -28.80 -16.28
C LYS A 359 9.75 -28.89 -17.75
N SER A 360 9.44 -27.79 -18.40
CA SER A 360 9.07 -27.69 -19.82
C SER A 360 10.25 -27.21 -20.68
#